data_f986e9b07080bf9c91b1340d0689cf7c
#
_entry.id   f986e9b07080bf9c91b1340d0689cf7c
#
_cell.length_a   1.000
_cell.length_b   1.000
_cell.length_c   1.000
_cell.angle_alpha   90.00
_cell.angle_beta   90.00
_cell.angle_gamma   90.00
#
_symmetry.space_group_name_H-M   'P 1'
#
loop_
_entity.id
_entity.type
_entity.pdbx_description
1 polymer ?
#
loop_
_entity_poly.entity_id
_entity_poly.type
_entity_poly.pdbx_seq_one_letter_code
_entity_poly.pdbx_strand_id
1 'polypeptide(L)'
;LIFPHHEAEICQSFAADLCPPANYWIHNNLITIDGQKMGKSLNNFINLEEFFSGNHEKVNRPYHPMTIRFFILQAHYRGTLDFSNNALAAAEKGFLKLVTAIQTLKNVTHNKVSSFDIKKIEEKYYSSLNDDFNTPILIAHLFDSVKIINALNTSKETLNKKDLTKFASTFEFFIVDILGLKPITQEKINDNNIDGIMKILLELRNKAKQNKDFITADMIRDELDKISIQIKDGREGTTWNMKKDD
;
A
#
# COMPACT_ATOMS: atom_id res chain seq x y z
N LEU A 1 17.60 14.22 21.30
CA LEU A 1 16.67 15.37 21.15
C LEU A 1 15.96 15.71 22.46
N ILE A 2 15.64 14.75 23.36
CA ILE A 2 14.97 15.02 24.62
C ILE A 2 15.76 16.12 25.37
N PHE A 3 17.01 15.86 25.64
CA PHE A 3 17.94 16.86 26.14
C PHE A 3 19.03 17.14 25.07
N PRO A 4 19.35 18.42 24.78
CA PRO A 4 18.81 19.67 25.40
C PRO A 4 17.59 20.28 24.67
N HIS A 5 17.15 19.76 23.51
CA HIS A 5 16.23 20.48 22.64
C HIS A 5 14.80 20.58 23.20
N HIS A 6 14.17 19.46 23.54
CA HIS A 6 12.79 19.47 24.04
C HIS A 6 12.69 20.05 25.46
N GLU A 7 13.71 19.86 26.31
CA GLU A 7 13.80 20.56 27.60
C GLU A 7 13.87 22.06 27.42
N ALA A 8 14.68 22.55 26.47
CA ALA A 8 14.75 23.98 26.18
C ALA A 8 13.41 24.52 25.63
N GLU A 9 12.69 23.74 24.79
CA GLU A 9 11.37 24.10 24.29
C GLU A 9 10.34 24.23 25.41
N ILE A 10 10.32 23.30 26.36
CA ILE A 10 9.47 23.38 27.55
C ILE A 10 9.78 24.62 28.39
N CYS A 11 11.07 24.89 28.67
CA CYS A 11 11.48 26.04 29.43
C CYS A 11 11.10 27.36 28.75
N GLN A 12 11.26 27.46 27.43
CA GLN A 12 10.89 28.66 26.68
C GLN A 12 9.38 28.91 26.70
N SER A 13 8.57 27.86 26.53
CA SER A 13 7.11 27.96 26.59
C SER A 13 6.66 28.41 27.99
N PHE A 14 7.21 27.82 29.05
CA PHE A 14 6.91 28.26 30.42
C PHE A 14 7.31 29.72 30.70
N ALA A 15 8.44 30.14 30.15
CA ALA A 15 8.89 31.52 30.33
C ALA A 15 8.01 32.56 29.59
N ALA A 16 7.46 32.17 28.43
CA ALA A 16 6.61 33.02 27.59
C ALA A 16 5.15 33.02 28.05
N ASP A 17 4.56 31.84 28.21
CA ASP A 17 3.11 31.67 28.32
C ASP A 17 2.66 31.02 29.64
N LEU A 18 3.57 30.71 30.55
CA LEU A 18 3.34 30.05 31.84
C LEU A 18 2.63 28.68 31.69
N CYS A 19 2.76 28.03 30.54
CA CYS A 19 2.19 26.71 30.26
C CYS A 19 3.15 25.85 29.44
N PRO A 20 3.05 24.51 29.54
CA PRO A 20 3.83 23.60 28.69
C PRO A 20 3.35 23.63 27.22
N PRO A 21 4.25 23.42 26.23
CA PRO A 21 3.90 23.47 24.80
C PRO A 21 3.03 22.28 24.37
N ALA A 22 3.03 21.21 25.15
CA ALA A 22 2.24 19.99 24.86
C ALA A 22 1.89 19.24 26.13
N ASN A 23 0.73 18.58 26.15
CA ASN A 23 0.31 17.70 27.25
C ASN A 23 0.98 16.33 27.19
N TYR A 24 1.32 15.85 25.99
CA TYR A 24 1.92 14.55 25.76
C TYR A 24 3.08 14.64 24.78
N TRP A 25 4.15 13.92 25.06
CA TRP A 25 5.35 13.85 24.24
C TRP A 25 5.56 12.44 23.74
N ILE A 26 5.68 12.28 22.42
CA ILE A 26 6.00 11.01 21.77
C ILE A 26 7.31 11.18 21.01
N HIS A 27 8.30 10.34 21.35
CA HIS A 27 9.62 10.36 20.73
C HIS A 27 9.82 9.11 19.87
N ASN A 28 10.02 9.28 18.57
CA ASN A 28 10.41 8.21 17.67
C ASN A 28 11.93 8.02 17.65
N ASN A 29 12.37 6.85 17.19
CA ASN A 29 13.78 6.52 17.03
C ASN A 29 14.30 6.93 15.64
N LEU A 30 15.54 6.55 15.35
CA LEU A 30 16.26 6.88 14.13
C LEU A 30 15.85 5.97 12.96
N ILE A 31 16.07 6.51 11.75
CA ILE A 31 16.02 5.74 10.50
C ILE A 31 17.46 5.38 10.11
N THR A 32 17.66 4.12 9.75
CA THR A 32 18.90 3.60 9.18
C THR A 32 18.67 3.16 7.73
N ILE A 33 19.72 3.08 6.97
CA ILE A 33 19.73 2.58 5.59
C ILE A 33 20.80 1.49 5.53
N ASP A 34 20.37 0.25 5.29
CA ASP A 34 21.24 -0.92 5.30
C ASP A 34 22.10 -1.00 6.59
N GLY A 35 21.47 -0.74 7.74
CA GLY A 35 22.11 -0.77 9.07
C GLY A 35 22.94 0.48 9.41
N GLN A 36 23.10 1.44 8.51
CA GLN A 36 23.84 2.67 8.74
C GLN A 36 22.91 3.85 9.04
N LYS A 37 23.27 4.71 9.99
CA LYS A 37 22.49 5.92 10.28
C LYS A 37 22.30 6.76 9.01
N MET A 38 21.07 7.17 8.72
CA MET A 38 20.78 8.10 7.64
C MET A 38 21.28 9.50 7.99
N GLY A 39 22.03 10.13 7.08
CA GLY A 39 22.53 11.47 7.28
C GLY A 39 23.14 12.09 6.02
N LYS A 40 22.97 13.41 5.87
CA LYS A 40 23.51 14.15 4.70
C LYS A 40 25.03 14.03 4.57
N SER A 41 25.74 14.02 5.69
CA SER A 41 27.22 13.87 5.73
C SER A 41 27.70 12.47 5.31
N LEU A 42 26.80 11.49 5.27
CA LEU A 42 27.09 10.11 4.86
C LEU A 42 26.67 9.80 3.43
N ASN A 43 26.15 10.81 2.71
CA ASN A 43 25.63 10.69 1.34
C ASN A 43 24.59 9.55 1.18
N ASN A 44 23.86 9.24 2.26
CA ASN A 44 22.82 8.22 2.25
C ASN A 44 21.45 8.79 2.68
N PHE A 45 21.29 10.11 2.62
CA PHE A 45 20.02 10.77 2.95
C PHE A 45 19.06 10.62 1.77
N ILE A 46 17.88 10.07 2.02
CA ILE A 46 16.81 9.90 1.03
C ILE A 46 15.61 10.73 1.51
N ASN A 47 15.09 11.62 0.69
CA ASN A 47 13.87 12.35 0.98
C ASN A 47 12.62 11.60 0.47
N LEU A 48 11.42 12.03 0.88
CA LEU A 48 10.18 11.35 0.50
C LEU A 48 9.90 11.40 -1.00
N GLU A 49 10.27 12.50 -1.68
CA GLU A 49 10.07 12.65 -3.10
C GLU A 49 10.92 11.63 -3.89
N GLU A 50 12.14 11.36 -3.43
CA GLU A 50 13.01 10.35 -4.03
C GLU A 50 12.47 8.94 -3.86
N PHE A 51 11.81 8.62 -2.73
CA PHE A 51 11.08 7.36 -2.58
C PHE A 51 9.92 7.25 -3.56
N PHE A 52 9.19 8.34 -3.79
CA PHE A 52 8.00 8.33 -4.64
C PHE A 52 8.35 8.34 -6.13
N SER A 53 9.42 9.02 -6.51
CA SER A 53 9.92 9.07 -7.89
C SER A 53 10.83 7.90 -8.25
N GLY A 54 11.47 7.27 -7.28
CA GLY A 54 12.54 6.28 -7.49
C GLY A 54 13.85 6.91 -7.99
N ASN A 55 13.99 8.23 -7.92
CA ASN A 55 15.14 8.96 -8.46
C ASN A 55 16.26 9.13 -7.42
N HIS A 56 16.76 8.02 -6.89
CA HIS A 56 17.88 8.00 -5.96
C HIS A 56 18.64 6.67 -6.12
N GLU A 57 19.99 6.68 -6.03
CA GLU A 57 20.83 5.50 -6.26
C GLU A 57 20.51 4.31 -5.33
N LYS A 58 20.02 4.58 -4.12
CA LYS A 58 19.62 3.57 -3.13
C LYS A 58 18.15 3.17 -3.20
N VAL A 59 17.36 3.73 -4.11
CA VAL A 59 15.95 3.41 -4.33
C VAL A 59 15.80 2.84 -5.74
N ASN A 60 15.56 1.55 -5.85
CA ASN A 60 15.60 0.85 -7.14
C ASN A 60 14.37 1.09 -8.04
N ARG A 61 13.31 1.69 -7.52
CA ARG A 61 12.07 2.02 -8.25
C ARG A 61 11.17 2.96 -7.45
N PRO A 62 10.21 3.62 -8.10
CA PRO A 62 9.19 4.39 -7.40
C PRO A 62 8.33 3.50 -6.49
N TYR A 63 7.97 4.03 -5.31
CA TYR A 63 7.07 3.40 -4.36
C TYR A 63 5.87 4.29 -4.07
N HIS A 64 4.69 3.69 -4.01
CA HIS A 64 3.48 4.43 -3.64
C HIS A 64 3.56 4.94 -2.19
N PRO A 65 3.10 6.16 -1.86
CA PRO A 65 3.15 6.72 -0.51
C PRO A 65 2.57 5.80 0.58
N MET A 66 1.49 5.05 0.26
CA MET A 66 0.91 4.09 1.20
C MET A 66 1.81 2.89 1.49
N THR A 67 2.67 2.48 0.54
CA THR A 67 3.69 1.45 0.78
C THR A 67 4.72 1.93 1.79
N ILE A 68 5.20 3.17 1.65
CA ILE A 68 6.14 3.78 2.60
C ILE A 68 5.48 3.92 3.98
N ARG A 69 4.24 4.40 4.03
CA ARG A 69 3.48 4.49 5.28
C ARG A 69 3.33 3.12 5.95
N PHE A 70 2.96 2.10 5.20
CA PHE A 70 2.82 0.74 5.73
C PHE A 70 4.16 0.19 6.23
N PHE A 71 5.25 0.42 5.49
CA PHE A 71 6.60 0.06 5.91
C PHE A 71 6.97 0.68 7.26
N ILE A 72 6.72 1.98 7.44
CA ILE A 72 6.99 2.68 8.70
C ILE A 72 6.16 2.08 9.85
N LEU A 73 4.89 1.76 9.62
CA LEU A 73 3.99 1.19 10.63
C LEU A 73 4.34 -0.24 11.05
N GLN A 74 5.16 -0.95 10.26
CA GLN A 74 5.66 -2.29 10.63
C GLN A 74 6.74 -2.28 11.71
N ALA A 75 7.33 -1.12 12.01
CA ALA A 75 8.24 -0.93 13.12
C ALA A 75 7.53 -0.19 14.27
N HIS A 76 7.84 -0.59 15.51
CA HIS A 76 7.40 0.20 16.65
C HIS A 76 8.11 1.58 16.62
N TYR A 77 7.39 2.67 16.90
CA TYR A 77 7.94 4.03 16.77
C TYR A 77 9.17 4.29 17.65
N ARG A 78 9.34 3.55 18.77
CA ARG A 78 10.55 3.57 19.62
C ARG A 78 11.70 2.73 19.06
N GLY A 79 11.43 1.84 18.10
CA GLY A 79 12.44 1.00 17.46
C GLY A 79 13.15 1.73 16.32
N THR A 80 14.34 1.28 15.97
CA THR A 80 15.04 1.74 14.77
C THR A 80 14.32 1.21 13.54
N LEU A 81 14.05 2.07 12.57
CA LEU A 81 13.50 1.71 11.27
C LEU A 81 14.64 1.56 10.27
N ASP A 82 14.93 0.33 9.84
CA ASP A 82 15.99 0.08 8.85
C ASP A 82 15.40 -0.03 7.45
N PHE A 83 15.79 0.91 6.59
CA PHE A 83 15.37 0.94 5.21
C PHE A 83 16.25 0.02 4.35
N SER A 84 15.60 -0.80 3.53
CA SER A 84 16.21 -1.48 2.39
C SER A 84 15.17 -1.72 1.29
N ASN A 85 15.62 -1.84 0.03
CA ASN A 85 14.72 -2.13 -1.09
C ASN A 85 13.94 -3.44 -0.89
N ASN A 86 14.57 -4.46 -0.30
CA ASN A 86 13.91 -5.73 -0.01
C ASN A 86 12.81 -5.57 1.03
N ALA A 87 13.03 -4.78 2.08
CA ALA A 87 12.04 -4.50 3.10
C ALA A 87 10.85 -3.72 2.54
N LEU A 88 11.08 -2.72 1.68
CA LEU A 88 10.01 -2.01 0.99
C LEU A 88 9.20 -2.90 0.04
N ALA A 89 9.87 -3.75 -0.73
CA ALA A 89 9.19 -4.69 -1.62
C ALA A 89 8.33 -5.70 -0.84
N ALA A 90 8.82 -6.14 0.34
CA ALA A 90 8.03 -7.00 1.24
C ALA A 90 6.83 -6.25 1.84
N ALA A 91 7.03 -4.99 2.26
CA ALA A 91 5.96 -4.13 2.77
C ALA A 91 4.88 -3.88 1.72
N GLU A 92 5.23 -3.61 0.47
CA GLU A 92 4.28 -3.45 -0.61
C GLU A 92 3.41 -4.70 -0.81
N LYS A 93 4.02 -5.89 -0.86
CA LYS A 93 3.28 -7.16 -0.95
C LYS A 93 2.36 -7.36 0.25
N GLY A 94 2.81 -6.99 1.45
CA GLY A 94 2.00 -7.04 2.67
C GLY A 94 0.80 -6.10 2.60
N PHE A 95 1.03 -4.85 2.22
CA PHE A 95 -0.03 -3.85 2.06
C PHE A 95 -1.08 -4.28 1.03
N LEU A 96 -0.66 -4.75 -0.15
CA LEU A 96 -1.58 -5.24 -1.17
C LEU A 96 -2.44 -6.42 -0.70
N LYS A 97 -1.90 -7.31 0.16
CA LYS A 97 -2.70 -8.38 0.78
C LYS A 97 -3.82 -7.84 1.67
N LEU A 98 -3.56 -6.77 2.45
CA LEU A 98 -4.60 -6.13 3.27
C LEU A 98 -5.68 -5.49 2.40
N VAL A 99 -5.28 -4.79 1.34
CA VAL A 99 -6.22 -4.20 0.37
C VAL A 99 -7.08 -5.27 -0.30
N THR A 100 -6.46 -6.36 -0.76
CA THR A 100 -7.18 -7.50 -1.37
C THR A 100 -8.16 -8.12 -0.36
N ALA A 101 -7.79 -8.24 0.91
CA ALA A 101 -8.68 -8.78 1.94
C ALA A 101 -9.93 -7.91 2.16
N ILE A 102 -9.81 -6.57 2.14
CA ILE A 102 -10.96 -5.65 2.18
C ILE A 102 -11.89 -5.91 0.99
N GLN A 103 -11.34 -6.07 -0.21
CA GLN A 103 -12.13 -6.36 -1.41
C GLN A 103 -12.79 -7.74 -1.34
N THR A 104 -12.07 -8.75 -0.85
CA THR A 104 -12.59 -10.11 -0.65
C THR A 104 -13.80 -10.09 0.30
N LEU A 105 -13.73 -9.36 1.42
CA LEU A 105 -14.83 -9.26 2.38
C LEU A 105 -16.13 -8.71 1.77
N LYS A 106 -16.05 -7.84 0.77
CA LYS A 106 -17.22 -7.31 0.07
C LYS A 106 -17.99 -8.38 -0.72
N ASN A 107 -17.30 -9.46 -1.11
CA ASN A 107 -17.83 -10.55 -1.93
C ASN A 107 -18.17 -11.81 -1.11
N VAL A 108 -17.80 -11.87 0.18
CA VAL A 108 -18.11 -13.01 1.06
C VAL A 108 -19.60 -13.09 1.32
N THR A 109 -20.18 -14.26 1.13
CA THR A 109 -21.58 -14.54 1.45
C THR A 109 -21.74 -14.90 2.92
N HIS A 110 -22.78 -14.36 3.57
CA HIS A 110 -23.09 -14.69 4.95
C HIS A 110 -23.78 -16.07 5.08
N ASN A 111 -23.69 -16.68 6.26
CA ASN A 111 -24.40 -17.89 6.64
C ASN A 111 -25.43 -17.61 7.76
N LYS A 112 -26.09 -18.65 8.26
CA LYS A 112 -27.04 -18.53 9.39
C LYS A 112 -26.33 -18.42 10.73
N VAL A 113 -25.16 -19.04 10.90
CA VAL A 113 -24.44 -19.17 12.17
C VAL A 113 -22.99 -18.71 11.99
N SER A 114 -22.44 -18.07 13.03
CA SER A 114 -21.05 -17.69 13.11
C SER A 114 -20.23 -18.80 13.77
N SER A 115 -19.09 -19.15 13.18
CA SER A 115 -18.18 -20.19 13.70
C SER A 115 -17.17 -19.66 14.72
N PHE A 116 -17.02 -18.33 14.83
CA PHE A 116 -16.10 -17.69 15.78
C PHE A 116 -16.66 -16.35 16.30
N ASP A 117 -16.05 -15.83 17.37
CA ASP A 117 -16.45 -14.59 18.02
C ASP A 117 -15.61 -13.41 17.55
N ILE A 118 -16.25 -12.43 16.91
CA ILE A 118 -15.62 -11.23 16.37
C ILE A 118 -15.12 -10.30 17.48
N LYS A 119 -15.76 -10.29 18.65
CA LYS A 119 -15.34 -9.43 19.77
C LYS A 119 -13.90 -9.68 20.17
N LYS A 120 -13.48 -10.96 20.18
CA LYS A 120 -12.09 -11.33 20.48
C LYS A 120 -11.08 -10.78 19.49
N ILE A 121 -11.46 -10.60 18.23
CA ILE A 121 -10.61 -9.99 17.19
C ILE A 121 -10.50 -8.50 17.46
N GLU A 122 -11.62 -7.83 17.68
CA GLU A 122 -11.69 -6.40 18.00
C GLU A 122 -10.87 -6.07 19.28
N GLU A 123 -11.02 -6.86 20.33
CA GLU A 123 -10.25 -6.73 21.57
C GLU A 123 -8.74 -6.83 21.34
N LYS A 124 -8.27 -7.75 20.49
CA LYS A 124 -6.86 -7.85 20.09
C LYS A 124 -6.35 -6.60 19.40
N TYR A 125 -7.15 -6.01 18.52
CA TYR A 125 -6.76 -4.79 17.82
C TYR A 125 -6.60 -3.62 18.80
N TYR A 126 -7.59 -3.40 19.66
CA TYR A 126 -7.50 -2.34 20.67
C TYR A 126 -6.39 -2.60 21.70
N SER A 127 -6.20 -3.83 22.14
CA SER A 127 -5.11 -4.16 23.08
C SER A 127 -3.73 -3.83 22.50
N SER A 128 -3.53 -4.04 21.20
CA SER A 128 -2.27 -3.67 20.53
C SER A 128 -2.03 -2.16 20.55
N LEU A 129 -3.06 -1.36 20.32
CA LEU A 129 -2.93 0.10 20.33
C LEU A 129 -2.81 0.65 21.77
N ASN A 130 -3.47 0.02 22.75
CA ASN A 130 -3.36 0.36 24.15
C ASN A 130 -2.00 -0.02 24.76
N ASP A 131 -1.24 -0.87 24.07
CA ASP A 131 0.14 -1.22 24.40
C ASP A 131 1.10 -0.28 23.67
N ASP A 132 1.14 0.98 24.08
CA ASP A 132 2.06 2.02 23.58
C ASP A 132 2.03 2.19 22.05
N PHE A 133 0.82 2.18 21.46
CA PHE A 133 0.62 2.29 20.01
C PHE A 133 1.39 1.23 19.20
N ASN A 134 1.34 -0.02 19.64
CA ASN A 134 2.08 -1.13 19.05
C ASN A 134 1.52 -1.53 17.67
N THR A 135 1.79 -0.70 16.66
CA THR A 135 1.33 -0.93 15.29
C THR A 135 1.86 -2.24 14.67
N PRO A 136 3.10 -2.72 14.95
CA PRO A 136 3.54 -4.04 14.49
C PRO A 136 2.64 -5.18 14.95
N ILE A 137 2.24 -5.20 16.22
CA ILE A 137 1.34 -6.22 16.78
C ILE A 137 -0.05 -6.10 16.18
N LEU A 138 -0.57 -4.87 16.02
CA LEU A 138 -1.84 -4.66 15.31
C LEU A 138 -1.79 -5.21 13.88
N ILE A 139 -0.73 -4.93 13.13
CA ILE A 139 -0.55 -5.43 11.76
C ILE A 139 -0.49 -6.97 11.74
N ALA A 140 0.17 -7.60 12.72
CA ALA A 140 0.17 -9.05 12.83
C ALA A 140 -1.25 -9.61 13.04
N HIS A 141 -2.06 -9.01 13.92
CA HIS A 141 -3.46 -9.39 14.11
C HIS A 141 -4.34 -9.13 12.87
N LEU A 142 -4.06 -8.05 12.10
CA LEU A 142 -4.72 -7.83 10.82
C LEU A 142 -4.39 -8.95 9.82
N PHE A 143 -3.13 -9.42 9.77
CA PHE A 143 -2.78 -10.59 8.93
C PHE A 143 -3.40 -11.90 9.40
N ASP A 144 -3.60 -12.10 10.70
CA ASP A 144 -4.38 -13.24 11.19
C ASP A 144 -5.82 -13.15 10.70
N SER A 145 -6.41 -11.95 10.69
CA SER A 145 -7.73 -11.73 10.10
C SER A 145 -7.78 -11.95 8.59
N VAL A 146 -6.71 -11.68 7.84
CA VAL A 146 -6.61 -12.05 6.42
C VAL A 146 -6.75 -13.57 6.23
N LYS A 147 -6.16 -14.39 7.13
CA LYS A 147 -6.33 -15.84 7.09
C LYS A 147 -7.78 -16.25 7.31
N ILE A 148 -8.45 -15.60 8.26
CA ILE A 148 -9.89 -15.83 8.54
C ILE A 148 -10.74 -15.41 7.32
N ILE A 149 -10.46 -14.27 6.69
CA ILE A 149 -11.14 -13.79 5.49
C ILE A 149 -11.02 -14.80 4.34
N ASN A 150 -9.83 -15.37 4.15
CA ASN A 150 -9.62 -16.41 3.14
C ASN A 150 -10.38 -17.70 3.48
N ALA A 151 -10.49 -18.05 4.77
CA ALA A 151 -11.29 -19.19 5.22
C ALA A 151 -12.79 -18.97 5.01
N LEU A 152 -13.28 -17.76 5.24
CA LEU A 152 -14.67 -17.36 4.93
C LEU A 152 -14.95 -17.45 3.42
N ASN A 153 -14.04 -16.94 2.59
CA ASN A 153 -14.17 -16.97 1.15
C ASN A 153 -14.19 -18.41 0.57
N THR A 154 -13.53 -19.35 1.26
CA THR A 154 -13.54 -20.78 0.90
C THR A 154 -14.57 -21.59 1.66
N SER A 155 -15.49 -20.97 2.38
CA SER A 155 -16.54 -21.60 3.19
C SER A 155 -16.04 -22.58 4.26
N LYS A 156 -14.78 -22.48 4.67
CA LYS A 156 -14.21 -23.23 5.80
C LYS A 156 -14.63 -22.63 7.15
N GLU A 157 -14.85 -21.33 7.18
CA GLU A 157 -15.41 -20.58 8.30
C GLU A 157 -16.71 -19.90 7.84
N THR A 158 -17.57 -19.56 8.79
CA THR A 158 -18.87 -18.94 8.49
C THR A 158 -19.17 -17.80 9.46
N LEU A 159 -19.85 -16.77 8.96
CA LEU A 159 -20.38 -15.68 9.77
C LEU A 159 -21.85 -15.42 9.38
N ASN A 160 -22.68 -15.11 10.37
CA ASN A 160 -24.00 -14.58 10.09
C ASN A 160 -23.91 -13.14 9.56
N LYS A 161 -24.99 -12.62 8.98
CA LYS A 161 -25.02 -11.31 8.33
C LYS A 161 -24.54 -10.17 9.24
N LYS A 162 -25.00 -10.15 10.50
CA LYS A 162 -24.65 -9.11 11.49
C LYS A 162 -23.16 -9.12 11.80
N ASP A 163 -22.63 -10.30 12.06
CA ASP A 163 -21.21 -10.50 12.41
C ASP A 163 -20.32 -10.23 11.21
N LEU A 164 -20.69 -10.67 10.01
CA LEU A 164 -19.92 -10.36 8.80
C LEU A 164 -19.83 -8.85 8.54
N THR A 165 -20.95 -8.13 8.67
CA THR A 165 -20.96 -6.67 8.52
C THR A 165 -20.07 -6.01 9.58
N LYS A 166 -20.17 -6.44 10.86
CA LYS A 166 -19.34 -5.90 11.92
C LYS A 166 -17.86 -6.20 11.68
N PHE A 167 -17.52 -7.42 11.29
CA PHE A 167 -16.14 -7.81 11.01
C PHE A 167 -15.53 -6.99 9.86
N ALA A 168 -16.28 -6.82 8.76
CA ALA A 168 -15.84 -6.03 7.62
C ALA A 168 -15.60 -4.56 8.01
N SER A 169 -16.57 -3.94 8.71
CA SER A 169 -16.42 -2.55 9.16
C SER A 169 -15.26 -2.36 10.15
N THR A 170 -15.08 -3.28 11.09
CA THR A 170 -13.97 -3.22 12.06
C THR A 170 -12.62 -3.37 11.36
N PHE A 171 -12.48 -4.36 10.46
CA PHE A 171 -11.25 -4.59 9.72
C PHE A 171 -10.87 -3.38 8.84
N GLU A 172 -11.83 -2.83 8.10
CA GLU A 172 -11.63 -1.64 7.27
C GLU A 172 -11.30 -0.40 8.11
N PHE A 173 -12.01 -0.17 9.22
CA PHE A 173 -11.77 0.94 10.15
C PHE A 173 -10.33 0.96 10.69
N PHE A 174 -9.81 -0.18 11.15
CA PHE A 174 -8.44 -0.22 11.66
C PHE A 174 -7.39 0.02 10.57
N ILE A 175 -7.63 -0.43 9.34
CA ILE A 175 -6.72 -0.21 8.22
C ILE A 175 -6.80 1.23 7.70
N VAL A 176 -8.02 1.71 7.42
CA VAL A 176 -8.21 2.98 6.71
C VAL A 176 -8.21 4.18 7.65
N ASP A 177 -8.96 4.10 8.76
CA ASP A 177 -9.14 5.25 9.64
C ASP A 177 -8.05 5.32 10.71
N ILE A 178 -7.70 4.21 11.34
CA ILE A 178 -6.68 4.19 12.40
C ILE A 178 -5.26 4.23 11.82
N LEU A 179 -4.91 3.28 10.93
CA LEU A 179 -3.57 3.25 10.34
C LEU A 179 -3.41 4.23 9.17
N GLY A 180 -4.50 4.79 8.66
CA GLY A 180 -4.50 5.73 7.53
C GLY A 180 -4.01 5.12 6.23
N LEU A 181 -4.20 3.80 6.05
CA LEU A 181 -3.78 3.03 4.88
C LEU A 181 -4.92 3.00 3.85
N LYS A 182 -4.99 4.02 3.03
CA LYS A 182 -6.02 4.11 1.99
C LYS A 182 -5.76 3.07 0.90
N PRO A 183 -6.79 2.29 0.49
CA PRO A 183 -6.67 1.37 -0.63
C PRO A 183 -6.17 2.11 -1.87
N ILE A 184 -5.18 1.54 -2.53
CA ILE A 184 -4.75 2.01 -3.84
C ILE A 184 -5.80 1.48 -4.82
N THR A 185 -6.59 2.37 -5.41
CA THR A 185 -7.44 2.01 -6.55
C THR A 185 -6.50 1.70 -7.72
N GLN A 186 -6.44 0.44 -8.12
CA GLN A 186 -5.62 -0.01 -9.26
C GLN A 186 -5.96 0.71 -10.57
N GLU A 187 -7.14 1.30 -10.66
CA GLU A 187 -7.61 2.03 -11.84
C GLU A 187 -6.69 3.19 -12.26
N LYS A 188 -6.02 3.89 -11.34
CA LYS A 188 -5.12 5.00 -11.69
C LYS A 188 -3.67 4.59 -12.02
N ILE A 189 -3.21 3.42 -11.60
CA ILE A 189 -1.85 2.97 -11.89
C ILE A 189 -1.80 2.22 -13.22
N ASN A 190 -2.88 1.52 -13.59
CA ASN A 190 -2.94 0.75 -14.82
C ASN A 190 -3.17 1.61 -16.07
N ASP A 191 -4.03 2.63 -16.04
CA ASP A 191 -4.38 3.37 -17.25
C ASP A 191 -3.17 4.13 -17.84
N ASN A 192 -2.42 4.89 -17.05
CA ASN A 192 -1.27 5.63 -17.55
C ASN A 192 -0.11 4.74 -18.05
N ASN A 193 0.09 3.58 -17.41
CA ASN A 193 1.15 2.65 -17.82
C ASN A 193 0.72 1.82 -19.03
N ILE A 194 -0.54 1.40 -19.09
CA ILE A 194 -1.09 0.67 -20.24
C ILE A 194 -1.14 1.59 -21.45
N ASP A 195 -1.60 2.83 -21.31
CA ASP A 195 -1.59 3.83 -22.40
C ASP A 195 -0.18 4.08 -22.94
N GLY A 196 0.82 4.18 -22.03
CA GLY A 196 2.22 4.34 -22.41
C GLY A 196 2.77 3.14 -23.20
N ILE A 197 2.51 1.92 -22.74
CA ILE A 197 2.91 0.68 -23.41
C ILE A 197 2.20 0.54 -24.75
N MET A 198 0.89 0.81 -24.79
CA MET A 198 0.10 0.75 -26.01
C MET A 198 0.59 1.76 -27.05
N LYS A 199 0.94 2.97 -26.63
CA LYS A 199 1.51 3.98 -27.53
C LYS A 199 2.80 3.47 -28.19
N ILE A 200 3.71 2.86 -27.43
CA ILE A 200 4.96 2.28 -27.95
C ILE A 200 4.64 1.13 -28.94
N LEU A 201 3.72 0.22 -28.58
CA LEU A 201 3.35 -0.91 -29.43
C LEU A 201 2.67 -0.46 -30.75
N LEU A 202 1.81 0.55 -30.68
CA LEU A 202 1.17 1.13 -31.86
C LEU A 202 2.18 1.85 -32.76
N GLU A 203 3.17 2.53 -32.19
CA GLU A 203 4.27 3.14 -32.94
C GLU A 203 5.14 2.09 -33.65
N LEU A 204 5.47 0.97 -32.96
CA LEU A 204 6.22 -0.16 -33.54
C LEU A 204 5.44 -0.80 -34.69
N ARG A 205 4.13 -1.05 -34.49
CA ARG A 205 3.25 -1.60 -35.54
C ARG A 205 3.18 -0.67 -36.75
N ASN A 206 3.05 0.63 -36.55
CA ASN A 206 3.03 1.62 -37.65
C ASN A 206 4.36 1.66 -38.42
N LYS A 207 5.50 1.56 -37.73
CA LYS A 207 6.83 1.44 -38.38
C LYS A 207 6.92 0.16 -39.19
N ALA A 208 6.45 -0.98 -38.70
CA ALA A 208 6.42 -2.24 -39.43
C ALA A 208 5.57 -2.10 -40.73
N LYS A 209 4.38 -1.50 -40.65
CA LYS A 209 3.53 -1.21 -41.83
C LYS A 209 4.22 -0.33 -42.85
N GLN A 210 4.90 0.74 -42.43
CA GLN A 210 5.67 1.64 -43.29
C GLN A 210 6.80 0.91 -44.02
N ASN A 211 7.45 -0.04 -43.32
CA ASN A 211 8.51 -0.87 -43.90
C ASN A 211 7.97 -2.06 -44.71
N LYS A 212 6.65 -2.15 -44.94
CA LYS A 212 5.95 -3.26 -45.61
C LYS A 212 6.13 -4.61 -44.93
N ASP A 213 6.51 -4.62 -43.64
CA ASP A 213 6.57 -5.81 -42.78
C ASP A 213 5.18 -6.07 -42.16
N PHE A 214 4.31 -6.61 -42.99
CA PHE A 214 2.94 -6.93 -42.56
C PHE A 214 2.89 -8.10 -41.58
N ILE A 215 3.89 -9.01 -41.62
CA ILE A 215 3.96 -10.15 -40.70
C ILE A 215 4.09 -9.68 -39.26
N THR A 216 5.05 -8.79 -38.98
CA THR A 216 5.23 -8.22 -37.65
C THR A 216 4.03 -7.36 -37.23
N ALA A 217 3.43 -6.61 -38.15
CA ALA A 217 2.26 -5.77 -37.83
C ALA A 217 1.03 -6.61 -37.43
N ASP A 218 0.79 -7.74 -38.10
CA ASP A 218 -0.32 -8.67 -37.80
C ASP A 218 -0.02 -9.46 -36.52
N MET A 219 1.21 -9.93 -36.31
CA MET A 219 1.61 -10.59 -35.06
C MET A 219 1.33 -9.71 -33.83
N ILE A 220 1.69 -8.43 -33.85
CA ILE A 220 1.39 -7.49 -32.75
C ILE A 220 -0.12 -7.40 -32.52
N ARG A 221 -0.92 -7.35 -33.54
CA ARG A 221 -2.38 -7.29 -33.46
C ARG A 221 -2.96 -8.55 -32.84
N ASP A 222 -2.52 -9.72 -33.30
CA ASP A 222 -3.03 -11.01 -32.87
C ASP A 222 -2.65 -11.31 -31.41
N GLU A 223 -1.42 -10.95 -30.99
CA GLU A 223 -1.01 -11.10 -29.60
C GLU A 223 -1.79 -10.17 -28.64
N LEU A 224 -2.10 -8.94 -29.07
CA LEU A 224 -2.94 -8.03 -28.30
C LEU A 224 -4.40 -8.53 -28.22
N ASP A 225 -4.93 -9.12 -29.29
CA ASP A 225 -6.28 -9.69 -29.31
C ASP A 225 -6.44 -10.87 -28.37
N LYS A 226 -5.38 -11.70 -28.18
CA LYS A 226 -5.35 -12.81 -27.22
C LYS A 226 -5.48 -12.36 -25.77
N ILE A 227 -5.05 -11.14 -25.44
CA ILE A 227 -5.16 -10.55 -24.10
C ILE A 227 -6.31 -9.55 -24.00
N SER A 228 -7.33 -9.69 -24.85
CA SER A 228 -8.55 -8.88 -24.87
C SER A 228 -8.33 -7.39 -25.19
N ILE A 229 -7.24 -7.03 -25.88
CA ILE A 229 -7.00 -5.67 -26.38
C ILE A 229 -7.27 -5.63 -27.89
N GLN A 230 -8.28 -4.86 -28.30
CA GLN A 230 -8.65 -4.70 -29.70
C GLN A 230 -8.09 -3.40 -30.27
N ILE A 231 -7.42 -3.50 -31.44
CA ILE A 231 -6.92 -2.35 -32.21
C ILE A 231 -7.90 -2.02 -33.33
N LYS A 232 -8.19 -0.73 -33.50
CA LYS A 232 -9.00 -0.20 -34.61
C LYS A 232 -8.18 0.83 -35.38
N ASP A 233 -8.00 0.58 -36.68
CA ASP A 233 -7.36 1.52 -37.60
C ASP A 233 -8.44 2.49 -38.15
N GLY A 234 -8.26 3.78 -37.93
CA GLY A 234 -9.15 4.85 -38.39
C GLY A 234 -8.42 5.86 -39.27
N ARG A 235 -9.18 6.77 -39.89
CA ARG A 235 -8.62 7.82 -40.76
C ARG A 235 -7.74 8.83 -39.98
N GLU A 236 -8.00 9.02 -38.70
CA GLU A 236 -7.28 9.91 -37.79
C GLU A 236 -6.15 9.23 -37.01
N GLY A 237 -5.94 7.91 -37.21
CA GLY A 237 -4.92 7.12 -36.54
C GLY A 237 -5.45 5.79 -36.02
N THR A 238 -4.56 5.04 -35.33
CA THR A 238 -4.89 3.75 -34.74
C THR A 238 -5.31 3.97 -33.29
N THR A 239 -6.49 3.50 -32.90
CA THR A 239 -7.01 3.50 -31.54
C THR A 239 -7.10 2.09 -30.96
N TRP A 240 -7.20 1.96 -29.65
CA TRP A 240 -7.33 0.68 -28.98
C TRP A 240 -8.37 0.72 -27.86
N ASN A 241 -8.96 -0.41 -27.51
CA ASN A 241 -9.86 -0.55 -26.37
C ASN A 241 -9.79 -1.99 -25.82
N MET A 242 -10.08 -2.17 -24.53
CA MET A 242 -10.27 -3.49 -23.94
C MET A 242 -11.63 -4.07 -24.35
N LYS A 243 -11.67 -5.35 -24.74
CA LYS A 243 -12.93 -6.07 -24.88
C LYS A 243 -13.54 -6.20 -23.49
N LYS A 244 -14.80 -5.79 -23.32
CA LYS A 244 -15.56 -6.13 -22.12
C LYS A 244 -15.96 -7.59 -22.25
N ASP A 245 -15.63 -8.38 -21.22
CA ASP A 245 -16.23 -9.72 -21.08
C ASP A 245 -17.72 -9.52 -20.86
N ASP A 246 -18.54 -10.09 -21.77
CA ASP A 246 -19.99 -10.16 -21.65
C ASP A 246 -20.42 -11.18 -20.59
#